data_45dd9d4f875cbd06d688109787ceee82
#
_entry.id   45dd9d4f875cbd06d688109787ceee82
#
_cell.length_a   1.000
_cell.length_b   1.000
_cell.length_c   1.000
_cell.angle_alpha   90.00
_cell.angle_beta   90.00
_cell.angle_gamma   90.00
#
_symmetry.space_group_name_H-M   'P 1'
#
loop_
_entity.id
_entity.type
_entity.pdbx_description
1 polymer ?
#
loop_
_entity_poly.entity_id
_entity_poly.type
_entity_poly.pdbx_seq_one_letter_code
_entity_poly.pdbx_strand_id
1 'polypeptide(L)'
;MVITLSKNEDKYKAIQSLFNEKKASLIQLCEIAKVNRSGYYKWLNRDKSNLELENIKLATLITKIYEEKKGVFGSLRMTLQLNREYKLNVNHKRVYRLMRAVGLRSICRKKKFSYVKCTPEVIAENVL
;
A
#
# COMPACT_ATOMS: atom_id res chain seq x y z
N MET A 1 -7.72 5.68 4.22
CA MET A 1 -6.97 4.53 3.73
C MET A 1 -6.18 3.89 4.86
N VAL A 2 -6.46 2.64 5.15
CA VAL A 2 -6.06 1.99 6.39
C VAL A 2 -4.76 1.25 6.18
N ILE A 3 -3.74 1.64 6.92
CA ILE A 3 -2.40 1.04 6.81
C ILE A 3 -2.20 -0.12 7.77
N THR A 4 -3.04 -0.25 8.78
CA THR A 4 -3.10 -1.40 9.71
C THR A 4 -4.48 -1.47 10.33
N LEU A 5 -5.32 -2.34 9.80
CA LEU A 5 -6.58 -2.70 10.45
C LEU A 5 -6.29 -3.57 11.66
N SER A 6 -6.56 -3.08 12.86
CA SER A 6 -6.66 -3.96 14.02
C SER A 6 -7.87 -4.86 13.79
N LYS A 7 -7.83 -6.12 14.27
CA LYS A 7 -8.95 -7.09 14.13
C LYS A 7 -10.30 -6.55 14.60
N ASN A 8 -10.33 -5.49 15.41
CA ASN A 8 -11.54 -4.88 15.96
C ASN A 8 -11.95 -3.58 15.27
N GLU A 9 -11.12 -3.02 14.39
CA GLU A 9 -11.41 -1.71 13.75
C GLU A 9 -12.61 -1.80 12.79
N ASP A 10 -12.72 -2.89 12.03
CA ASP A 10 -13.86 -3.10 11.15
C ASP A 10 -15.16 -3.29 11.92
N LYS A 11 -15.09 -3.96 13.10
CA LYS A 11 -16.22 -4.10 14.01
C LYS A 11 -16.67 -2.76 14.56
N TYR A 12 -15.73 -1.89 14.95
CA TYR A 12 -16.04 -0.53 15.43
C TYR A 12 -16.67 0.35 14.34
N LYS A 13 -16.20 0.24 13.10
CA LYS A 13 -16.82 0.94 11.95
C LYS A 13 -18.24 0.47 11.68
N ALA A 14 -18.46 -0.86 11.73
CA ALA A 14 -19.80 -1.42 11.57
C ALA A 14 -20.74 -0.99 12.69
N ILE A 15 -20.27 -0.95 13.95
CA ILE A 15 -21.03 -0.45 15.09
C ILE A 15 -21.37 1.03 14.87
N GLN A 16 -20.44 1.84 14.42
CA GLN A 16 -20.66 3.26 14.17
C GLN A 16 -21.71 3.50 13.09
N SER A 17 -21.64 2.75 11.97
CA SER A 17 -22.63 2.88 10.89
C SER A 17 -24.05 2.50 11.36
N LEU A 18 -24.20 1.37 12.06
CA LEU A 18 -25.49 0.91 12.57
C LEU A 18 -26.05 1.81 13.68
N PHE A 19 -25.20 2.39 14.50
CA PHE A 19 -25.61 3.36 15.51
C PHE A 19 -26.09 4.67 14.89
N ASN A 20 -25.40 5.16 13.85
CA ASN A 20 -25.82 6.37 13.10
C ASN A 20 -27.16 6.15 12.37
N GLU A 21 -27.42 4.92 11.91
CA GLU A 21 -28.71 4.53 11.30
C GLU A 21 -29.83 4.33 12.34
N LYS A 22 -29.55 4.52 13.64
CA LYS A 22 -30.50 4.34 14.78
C LYS A 22 -31.16 2.96 14.81
N LYS A 23 -30.52 1.93 14.27
CA LYS A 23 -31.08 0.57 14.22
C LYS A 23 -31.05 -0.17 15.56
N ALA A 24 -30.08 0.13 16.41
CA ALA A 24 -29.94 -0.50 17.73
C ALA A 24 -29.16 0.37 18.72
N SER A 25 -29.27 0.04 20.01
CA SER A 25 -28.51 0.74 21.02
C SER A 25 -27.02 0.36 20.98
N LEU A 26 -26.13 1.25 21.37
CA LEU A 26 -24.69 1.00 21.39
C LEU A 26 -24.33 -0.24 22.26
N ILE A 27 -25.08 -0.46 23.34
CA ILE A 27 -24.85 -1.59 24.25
C ILE A 27 -25.09 -2.90 23.50
N GLN A 28 -26.24 -3.03 22.83
CA GLN A 28 -26.62 -4.23 22.06
C GLN A 28 -25.62 -4.49 20.91
N LEU A 29 -25.22 -3.43 20.20
CA LEU A 29 -24.25 -3.54 19.10
C LEU A 29 -22.89 -4.05 19.58
N CYS A 30 -22.40 -3.54 20.72
CA CYS A 30 -21.14 -4.00 21.31
C CYS A 30 -21.22 -5.47 21.80
N GLU A 31 -22.35 -5.89 22.36
CA GLU A 31 -22.57 -7.27 22.80
C GLU A 31 -22.59 -8.23 21.60
N ILE A 32 -23.34 -7.91 20.55
CA ILE A 32 -23.41 -8.71 19.32
C ILE A 32 -22.03 -8.85 18.67
N ALA A 33 -21.28 -7.74 18.58
CA ALA A 33 -19.94 -7.74 18.00
C ALA A 33 -18.86 -8.35 18.91
N LYS A 34 -19.21 -8.69 20.16
CA LYS A 34 -18.29 -9.18 21.20
C LYS A 34 -17.09 -8.26 21.39
N VAL A 35 -17.35 -6.96 21.58
CA VAL A 35 -16.35 -5.93 21.82
C VAL A 35 -16.69 -5.11 23.05
N ASN A 36 -15.64 -4.67 23.74
CA ASN A 36 -15.82 -3.86 24.93
C ASN A 36 -16.19 -2.42 24.54
N ARG A 37 -17.22 -1.84 25.19
CA ARG A 37 -17.65 -0.43 24.98
C ARG A 37 -16.54 0.58 25.22
N SER A 38 -15.73 0.39 26.26
CA SER A 38 -14.60 1.25 26.54
C SER A 38 -13.57 1.25 25.40
N GLY A 39 -13.36 0.08 24.76
CA GLY A 39 -12.52 -0.04 23.56
C GLY A 39 -13.07 0.73 22.36
N TYR A 40 -14.39 0.70 22.17
CA TYR A 40 -15.05 1.48 21.12
C TYR A 40 -14.89 3.00 21.32
N TYR A 41 -15.17 3.50 22.51
CA TYR A 41 -14.98 4.92 22.81
C TYR A 41 -13.53 5.37 22.71
N LYS A 42 -12.59 4.53 23.15
CA LYS A 42 -11.16 4.80 23.00
C LYS A 42 -10.73 4.85 21.52
N TRP A 43 -11.31 4.01 20.67
CA TRP A 43 -11.08 4.05 19.24
C TRP A 43 -11.71 5.30 18.61
N LEU A 44 -12.94 5.66 19.01
CA LEU A 44 -13.66 6.84 18.48
C LEU A 44 -12.92 8.15 18.78
N ASN A 45 -12.40 8.29 20.01
CA ASN A 45 -11.70 9.49 20.47
C ASN A 45 -10.19 9.45 20.21
N ARG A 46 -9.70 8.44 19.45
CA ARG A 46 -8.28 8.31 19.18
C ARG A 46 -7.83 9.32 18.13
N ASP A 47 -6.95 10.21 18.54
CA ASP A 47 -6.22 11.07 17.61
C ASP A 47 -5.19 10.25 16.81
N LYS A 48 -4.96 10.66 15.56
CA LYS A 48 -3.92 10.06 14.73
C LYS A 48 -2.56 10.35 15.33
N SER A 49 -1.73 9.32 15.45
CA SER A 49 -0.37 9.49 15.91
C SER A 49 0.46 10.31 14.91
N ASN A 50 1.52 10.99 15.40
CA ASN A 50 2.43 11.74 14.53
C ASN A 50 2.98 10.89 13.39
N LEU A 51 3.29 9.63 13.68
CA LEU A 51 3.77 8.66 12.70
C LEU A 51 2.73 8.32 11.62
N GLU A 52 1.45 8.24 12.00
CA GLU A 52 0.35 8.06 11.05
C GLU A 52 0.18 9.29 10.16
N LEU A 53 0.27 10.49 10.72
CA LEU A 53 0.22 11.75 9.95
C LEU A 53 1.38 11.86 8.95
N GLU A 54 2.60 11.51 9.38
CA GLU A 54 3.75 11.45 8.48
C GLU A 54 3.56 10.42 7.36
N ASN A 55 3.03 9.23 7.68
CA ASN A 55 2.77 8.20 6.68
C ASN A 55 1.71 8.64 5.66
N ILE A 56 0.69 9.37 6.08
CA ILE A 56 -0.32 9.95 5.19
C ILE A 56 0.35 10.97 4.25
N LYS A 57 1.17 11.90 4.79
CA LYS A 57 1.91 12.88 3.97
C LYS A 57 2.85 12.20 2.97
N LEU A 58 3.58 11.16 3.41
CA LEU A 58 4.44 10.38 2.53
C LEU A 58 3.65 9.64 1.45
N ALA A 59 2.52 9.04 1.80
CA ALA A 59 1.68 8.34 0.84
C ALA A 59 1.14 9.28 -0.25
N THR A 60 0.71 10.50 0.09
CA THR A 60 0.27 11.50 -0.90
C THR A 60 1.42 11.94 -1.82
N LEU A 61 2.62 12.14 -1.28
CA LEU A 61 3.80 12.46 -2.10
C LEU A 61 4.19 11.31 -3.04
N ILE A 62 4.17 10.08 -2.54
CA ILE A 62 4.45 8.88 -3.33
C ILE A 62 3.45 8.75 -4.49
N THR A 63 2.16 8.95 -4.24
CA THR A 63 1.13 8.90 -5.28
C THR A 63 1.38 9.98 -6.35
N LYS A 64 1.66 11.21 -5.94
CA LYS A 64 1.97 12.31 -6.86
C LYS A 64 3.15 11.98 -7.77
N ILE A 65 4.29 11.56 -7.20
CA ILE A 65 5.48 11.19 -7.97
C ILE A 65 5.19 9.99 -8.89
N TYR A 66 4.40 9.01 -8.41
CA TYR A 66 4.05 7.84 -9.20
C TYR A 66 3.24 8.21 -10.45
N GLU A 67 2.30 9.13 -10.35
CA GLU A 67 1.50 9.66 -11.45
C GLU A 67 2.37 10.46 -12.43
N GLU A 68 3.21 11.37 -11.93
CA GLU A 68 4.15 12.15 -12.74
C GLU A 68 5.10 11.26 -13.57
N LYS A 69 5.57 10.16 -12.97
CA LYS A 69 6.49 9.20 -13.63
C LYS A 69 5.75 8.05 -14.32
N LYS A 70 4.44 8.16 -14.55
CA LYS A 70 3.60 7.18 -15.30
C LYS A 70 3.76 5.75 -14.79
N GLY A 71 3.92 5.56 -13.48
CA GLY A 71 3.99 4.24 -12.86
C GLY A 71 5.31 3.47 -13.05
N VAL A 72 6.34 4.09 -13.64
CA VAL A 72 7.62 3.40 -13.92
C VAL A 72 8.47 3.20 -12.68
N PHE A 73 8.29 4.04 -11.65
CA PHE A 73 9.14 4.00 -10.46
C PHE A 73 8.72 2.89 -9.50
N GLY A 74 9.67 1.98 -9.21
CA GLY A 74 9.57 1.03 -8.11
C GLY A 74 10.02 1.66 -6.78
N SER A 75 9.88 0.92 -5.68
CA SER A 75 10.17 1.41 -4.33
C SER A 75 11.58 1.98 -4.15
N LEU A 76 12.60 1.40 -4.78
CA LEU A 76 13.97 1.88 -4.69
C LEU A 76 14.14 3.24 -5.38
N ARG A 77 13.68 3.39 -6.61
CA ARG A 77 13.74 4.66 -7.34
C ARG A 77 12.89 5.73 -6.66
N MET A 78 11.72 5.35 -6.16
CA MET A 78 10.84 6.23 -5.38
C MET A 78 11.55 6.75 -4.12
N THR A 79 12.25 5.88 -3.39
CA THR A 79 13.02 6.28 -2.21
C THR A 79 14.14 7.26 -2.56
N LEU A 80 14.88 6.98 -3.64
CA LEU A 80 15.94 7.88 -4.12
C LEU A 80 15.37 9.25 -4.49
N GLN A 81 14.23 9.28 -5.16
CA GLN A 81 13.56 10.52 -5.57
C GLN A 81 13.14 11.35 -4.34
N LEU A 82 12.47 10.69 -3.38
CA LEU A 82 12.03 11.33 -2.13
C LEU A 82 13.21 11.92 -1.33
N ASN A 83 14.30 11.17 -1.23
CA ASN A 83 15.48 11.62 -0.46
C ASN A 83 16.24 12.76 -1.20
N ARG A 84 16.27 12.75 -2.53
CA ARG A 84 16.95 13.79 -3.33
C ARG A 84 16.17 15.09 -3.42
N GLU A 85 14.89 15.02 -3.82
CA GLU A 85 14.07 16.21 -4.09
C GLU A 85 13.49 16.82 -2.81
N TYR A 86 13.00 15.94 -1.92
CA TYR A 86 12.33 16.40 -0.71
C TYR A 86 13.21 16.34 0.54
N LYS A 87 14.49 15.91 0.40
CA LYS A 87 15.45 15.74 1.51
C LYS A 87 14.87 14.93 2.69
N LEU A 88 13.95 14.02 2.40
CA LEU A 88 13.33 13.15 3.37
C LEU A 88 14.23 11.92 3.58
N ASN A 89 14.77 11.76 4.77
CA ASN A 89 15.62 10.60 5.07
C ASN A 89 14.78 9.35 5.34
N VAL A 90 14.14 8.81 4.29
CA VAL A 90 13.18 7.71 4.40
C VAL A 90 13.81 6.39 3.95
N ASN A 91 13.61 5.33 4.75
CA ASN A 91 14.07 3.99 4.41
C ASN A 91 13.18 3.35 3.33
N HIS A 92 13.79 2.63 2.38
CA HIS A 92 13.08 1.98 1.27
C HIS A 92 12.01 0.97 1.75
N LYS A 93 12.22 0.29 2.89
CA LYS A 93 11.24 -0.63 3.48
C LYS A 93 9.94 0.10 3.88
N ARG A 94 10.06 1.36 4.38
CA ARG A 94 8.89 2.20 4.71
C ARG A 94 8.15 2.58 3.44
N VAL A 95 8.87 3.06 2.41
CA VAL A 95 8.30 3.42 1.11
C VAL A 95 7.60 2.22 0.45
N TYR A 96 8.23 1.04 0.46
CA TYR A 96 7.65 -0.18 -0.08
C TYR A 96 6.32 -0.58 0.59
N ARG A 97 6.26 -0.51 1.93
CA ARG A 97 5.02 -0.78 2.68
C ARG A 97 3.91 0.21 2.32
N LEU A 98 4.24 1.50 2.21
CA LEU A 98 3.29 2.55 1.83
C LEU A 98 2.80 2.35 0.40
N MET A 99 3.68 2.09 -0.57
CA MET A 99 3.29 1.79 -1.94
C MET A 99 2.33 0.59 -2.01
N ARG A 100 2.63 -0.50 -1.28
CA ARG A 100 1.72 -1.65 -1.21
C ARG A 100 0.37 -1.31 -0.58
N ALA A 101 0.36 -0.51 0.48
CA ALA A 101 -0.89 -0.10 1.15
C ALA A 101 -1.78 0.76 0.24
N VAL A 102 -1.17 1.57 -0.62
CA VAL A 102 -1.87 2.40 -1.63
C VAL A 102 -2.21 1.59 -2.89
N GLY A 103 -1.70 0.35 -3.02
CA GLY A 103 -1.92 -0.49 -4.21
C GLY A 103 -1.03 -0.14 -5.41
N LEU A 104 0.02 0.66 -5.21
CA LEU A 104 0.92 1.07 -6.28
C LEU A 104 1.99 0.02 -6.55
N ARG A 105 2.15 -0.36 -7.82
CA ARG A 105 3.20 -1.26 -8.30
C ARG A 105 3.85 -0.68 -9.55
N SER A 106 5.17 -0.86 -9.69
CA SER A 106 5.87 -0.43 -10.90
C SER A 106 5.44 -1.26 -12.11
N ILE A 107 5.25 -0.57 -13.25
CA ILE A 107 4.97 -1.20 -14.53
C ILE A 107 6.29 -1.71 -15.10
N CYS A 108 6.50 -3.03 -15.07
CA CYS A 108 7.66 -3.66 -15.68
C CYS A 108 7.34 -4.05 -17.11
N ARG A 109 8.18 -3.64 -18.06
CA ARG A 109 8.11 -4.17 -19.41
C ARG A 109 8.49 -5.65 -19.40
N LYS A 110 7.62 -6.50 -19.93
CA LYS A 110 7.99 -7.89 -20.20
C LYS A 110 8.99 -7.91 -21.37
N LYS A 111 10.15 -8.53 -21.16
CA LYS A 111 11.07 -8.80 -22.25
C LYS A 111 10.35 -9.68 -23.28
N LYS A 112 10.21 -9.19 -24.50
CA LYS A 112 9.81 -10.05 -25.62
C LYS A 112 11.07 -10.80 -26.04
N PHE A 113 11.12 -12.08 -25.73
CA PHE A 113 12.12 -12.95 -26.30
C PHE A 113 11.69 -13.27 -27.72
N SER A 114 12.41 -12.75 -28.71
CA SER A 114 12.33 -13.18 -30.09
C SER A 114 13.56 -14.05 -30.32
N TYR A 115 13.42 -15.34 -30.12
CA TYR A 115 14.38 -16.28 -30.66
C TYR A 115 13.97 -16.56 -32.11
N VAL A 116 14.70 -16.00 -33.03
CA VAL A 116 14.76 -16.56 -34.41
C VAL A 116 15.61 -17.83 -34.27
N LYS A 117 14.95 -18.99 -34.25
CA LYS A 117 15.66 -20.25 -34.41
C LYS A 117 16.18 -20.29 -35.88
N CYS A 118 17.42 -19.84 -36.08
CA CYS A 118 18.13 -20.17 -37.30
C CYS A 118 18.52 -21.63 -37.19
N THR A 119 17.87 -22.49 -37.97
CA THR A 119 18.46 -23.80 -38.31
C THR A 119 19.63 -23.47 -39.23
N PRO A 120 20.87 -23.84 -38.86
CA PRO A 120 21.99 -23.63 -39.78
C PRO A 120 21.72 -24.47 -41.05
N GLU A 121 21.55 -23.79 -42.17
CA GLU A 121 21.34 -24.47 -43.48
C GLU A 121 22.61 -25.20 -43.95
N VAL A 122 23.76 -24.83 -43.41
CA VAL A 122 25.04 -25.45 -43.75
C VAL A 122 25.78 -25.82 -42.45
N ILE A 123 25.91 -27.09 -42.20
CA ILE A 123 26.83 -27.64 -41.22
C ILE A 123 28.13 -27.86 -41.94
N ALA A 124 29.17 -27.08 -41.66
CA ALA A 124 30.50 -27.36 -42.18
C ALA A 124 30.98 -28.72 -41.65
N GLU A 125 31.43 -29.60 -42.54
CA GLU A 125 32.03 -30.86 -42.16
C GLU A 125 33.29 -30.60 -41.34
N ASN A 126 33.40 -31.34 -40.25
CA ASN A 126 34.54 -31.24 -39.36
C ASN A 126 35.72 -31.93 -40.04
N VAL A 127 36.57 -31.16 -40.71
CA VAL A 127 37.82 -31.67 -41.30
C VAL A 127 38.89 -31.70 -40.24
N LEU A 128 39.08 -32.88 -39.63
CA LEU A 128 40.22 -33.19 -38.80
C LEU A 128 41.32 -33.82 -39.63
#